data_1deccae30434533ccdac6db6af15a105
#
_entry.id   1deccae30434533ccdac6db6af15a105
#
_cell.length_a   1.000
_cell.length_b   1.000
_cell.length_c   1.000
_cell.angle_alpha   90.00
_cell.angle_beta   90.00
_cell.angle_gamma   90.00
#
_symmetry.space_group_name_H-M   'P 1'
#
loop_
_entity.id
_entity.type
_entity.pdbx_description
1 polymer ?
#
loop_
_entity_poly.entity_id
_entity_poly.type
_entity_poly.pdbx_seq_one_letter_code
_entity_poly.pdbx_strand_id
1 'polypeptide(L)'
;MKKVMITIGRQFGSGGHKIGEYLSNRLGLSYYDNELILLAAQRGDLKIEHVEEMDEMIQNPFLFEQQETVVEDSMEETIFQLQQEVIRQIAEKEDAVFVGRCADEALRKAGHRVLSIFISAPLPQRIARTCRLQGISKEECETLTERKDSSRKAYYEKHTGRKWGVPENYDLYYDTSKNDIAYIIVDIIKKYKQMCSE
;
A
#
# COMPACT_ATOMS: atom_id res chain seq x y z
N MET A 1 5.61 -17.59 19.09
CA MET A 1 4.52 -16.65 18.81
C MET A 1 3.97 -16.97 17.42
N LYS A 2 2.66 -16.86 17.23
CA LYS A 2 2.08 -17.06 15.90
C LYS A 2 2.44 -15.89 15.00
N LYS A 3 2.76 -16.18 13.74
CA LYS A 3 3.06 -15.14 12.73
C LYS A 3 1.81 -14.28 12.45
N VAL A 4 1.98 -12.97 12.46
CA VAL A 4 0.95 -12.00 12.10
C VAL A 4 1.56 -10.98 11.14
N MET A 5 1.00 -10.86 9.95
CA MET A 5 1.41 -9.86 8.97
C MET A 5 0.71 -8.54 9.23
N ILE A 6 1.39 -7.43 9.04
CA ILE A 6 0.78 -6.10 9.06
C ILE A 6 0.64 -5.61 7.63
N THR A 7 -0.55 -5.13 7.26
CA THR A 7 -0.77 -4.49 5.95
C THR A 7 -1.32 -3.08 6.13
N ILE A 8 -0.83 -2.14 5.34
CA ILE A 8 -1.20 -0.72 5.45
C ILE A 8 -1.74 -0.20 4.13
N GLY A 9 -3.06 -0.04 4.05
CA GLY A 9 -3.72 0.80 3.06
C GLY A 9 -3.61 2.28 3.49
N ARG A 10 -3.49 3.19 2.54
CA ARG A 10 -3.29 4.60 2.88
C ARG A 10 -3.72 5.55 1.77
N GLN A 11 -4.26 6.69 2.13
CA GLN A 11 -4.40 7.83 1.23
C GLN A 11 -3.02 8.48 1.00
N PHE A 12 -2.82 9.08 -0.17
CA PHE A 12 -1.60 9.82 -0.46
C PHE A 12 -1.49 11.04 0.47
N GLY A 13 -0.31 11.30 1.01
CA GLY A 13 -0.10 12.39 1.98
C GLY A 13 -0.68 12.16 3.38
N SER A 14 -1.31 11.00 3.69
CA SER A 14 -1.86 10.72 5.02
C SER A 14 -0.81 10.40 6.08
N GLY A 15 0.42 10.06 5.70
CA GLY A 15 1.50 9.65 6.60
C GLY A 15 1.62 8.14 6.80
N GLY A 16 0.80 7.33 6.10
CA GLY A 16 0.80 5.88 6.24
C GLY A 16 2.13 5.20 5.94
N HIS A 17 2.91 5.70 4.95
CA HIS A 17 4.25 5.21 4.66
C HIS A 17 5.17 5.29 5.90
N LYS A 18 5.27 6.49 6.51
CA LYS A 18 6.08 6.69 7.72
C LYS A 18 5.62 5.84 8.90
N ILE A 19 4.30 5.68 9.06
CA ILE A 19 3.76 4.81 10.11
C ILE A 19 4.24 3.36 9.88
N GLY A 20 4.23 2.88 8.64
CA GLY A 20 4.75 1.55 8.28
C GLY A 20 6.22 1.37 8.61
N GLU A 21 7.07 2.33 8.25
CA GLU A 21 8.50 2.31 8.60
C GLU A 21 8.73 2.30 10.12
N TYR A 22 8.01 3.14 10.87
CA TYR A 22 8.12 3.15 12.33
C TYR A 22 7.69 1.83 12.97
N LEU A 23 6.61 1.23 12.48
CA LEU A 23 6.13 -0.07 12.98
C LEU A 23 7.16 -1.17 12.71
N SER A 24 7.67 -1.25 11.49
CA SER A 24 8.73 -2.18 11.11
C SER A 24 9.93 -2.08 12.06
N ASN A 25 10.49 -0.87 12.22
CA ASN A 25 11.63 -0.62 13.09
C ASN A 25 11.35 -0.98 14.56
N ARG A 26 10.16 -0.64 15.09
CA ARG A 26 9.81 -0.87 16.51
C ARG A 26 9.51 -2.31 16.83
N LEU A 27 9.04 -3.08 15.87
CA LEU A 27 8.69 -4.49 16.01
C LEU A 27 9.80 -5.43 15.53
N GLY A 28 10.83 -4.91 14.84
CA GLY A 28 11.89 -5.71 14.22
C GLY A 28 11.37 -6.55 13.05
N LEU A 29 10.40 -6.02 12.29
CA LEU A 29 9.80 -6.67 11.14
C LEU A 29 10.41 -6.15 9.85
N SER A 30 10.45 -6.96 8.82
CA SER A 30 10.81 -6.51 7.47
C SER A 30 9.77 -5.54 6.92
N TYR A 31 10.19 -4.58 6.08
CA TYR A 31 9.33 -3.55 5.52
C TYR A 31 9.31 -3.66 3.99
N TYR A 32 8.11 -3.71 3.41
CA TYR A 32 7.92 -3.84 1.97
C TYR A 32 6.90 -2.81 1.46
N ASP A 33 7.31 -1.94 0.56
CA ASP A 33 6.46 -0.99 -0.18
C ASP A 33 6.75 -1.12 -1.69
N ASN A 34 7.47 -0.18 -2.27
CA ASN A 34 7.77 -0.20 -3.71
C ASN A 34 8.67 -1.37 -4.14
N GLU A 35 9.49 -1.90 -3.25
CA GLU A 35 10.36 -3.04 -3.52
C GLU A 35 9.62 -4.30 -3.98
N LEU A 36 8.34 -4.45 -3.62
CA LEU A 36 7.51 -5.56 -4.12
C LEU A 36 7.42 -5.61 -5.64
N ILE A 37 7.50 -4.46 -6.30
CA ILE A 37 7.49 -4.34 -7.76
C ILE A 37 8.78 -4.91 -8.34
N LEU A 38 9.93 -4.49 -7.79
CA LEU A 38 11.24 -4.93 -8.23
C LEU A 38 11.40 -6.44 -8.04
N LEU A 39 10.95 -6.96 -6.90
CA LEU A 39 10.97 -8.40 -6.63
C LEU A 39 10.07 -9.19 -7.58
N ALA A 40 8.92 -8.64 -7.94
CA ALA A 40 8.01 -9.26 -8.91
C ALA A 40 8.63 -9.27 -10.31
N ALA A 41 9.26 -8.16 -10.72
CA ALA A 41 9.96 -8.06 -12.01
C ALA A 41 11.10 -9.08 -12.13
N GLN A 42 11.94 -9.18 -11.12
CA GLN A 42 13.05 -10.14 -11.07
C GLN A 42 12.58 -11.59 -11.18
N ARG A 43 11.42 -11.91 -10.61
CA ARG A 43 10.84 -13.26 -10.69
C ARG A 43 10.23 -13.61 -12.03
N GLY A 44 9.56 -12.63 -12.65
CA GLY A 44 8.90 -12.82 -13.92
C GLY A 44 9.86 -12.78 -15.11
N ASP A 45 11.18 -12.63 -14.88
CA ASP A 45 12.19 -12.37 -15.93
C ASP A 45 11.77 -11.19 -16.82
N LEU A 46 11.06 -10.21 -16.20
CA LEU A 46 10.60 -9.00 -16.85
C LEU A 46 11.70 -7.93 -16.75
N LYS A 47 11.84 -7.12 -17.79
CA LYS A 47 12.74 -5.96 -17.71
C LYS A 47 12.21 -4.98 -16.66
N ILE A 48 13.05 -4.65 -15.69
CA ILE A 48 12.71 -3.77 -14.55
C ILE A 48 12.13 -2.45 -15.06
N GLU A 49 12.72 -1.89 -16.13
CA GLU A 49 12.25 -0.67 -16.78
C GLU A 49 10.79 -0.74 -17.23
N HIS A 50 10.37 -1.86 -17.82
CA HIS A 50 8.97 -2.05 -18.23
C HIS A 50 8.02 -2.18 -17.04
N VAL A 51 8.46 -2.77 -15.94
CA VAL A 51 7.63 -2.94 -14.73
C VAL A 51 7.53 -1.64 -13.96
N GLU A 52 8.60 -0.83 -13.93
CA GLU A 52 8.58 0.52 -13.35
C GLU A 52 7.68 1.46 -14.17
N GLU A 53 7.81 1.46 -15.49
CA GLU A 53 6.94 2.22 -16.41
C GLU A 53 5.47 1.84 -16.23
N MET A 54 5.17 0.55 -16.13
CA MET A 54 3.81 0.07 -15.91
C MET A 54 3.29 0.39 -14.51
N ASP A 55 4.13 0.33 -13.49
CA ASP A 55 3.73 0.77 -12.15
C ASP A 55 3.47 2.28 -12.12
N GLU A 56 4.24 3.07 -12.83
CA GLU A 56 3.96 4.49 -13.04
C GLU A 56 2.68 4.69 -13.85
N MET A 57 2.41 3.90 -14.87
CA MET A 57 1.16 3.91 -15.64
C MET A 57 -0.03 3.53 -14.75
N ILE A 58 0.04 2.44 -13.99
CA ILE A 58 -0.99 2.05 -13.02
C ILE A 58 -1.21 3.15 -11.98
N GLN A 59 -0.16 3.87 -11.60
CA GLN A 59 -0.25 5.03 -10.71
C GLN A 59 -0.59 6.35 -11.42
N ASN A 60 -0.70 6.37 -12.74
CA ASN A 60 -0.96 7.55 -13.54
C ASN A 60 -1.91 7.27 -14.72
N PRO A 61 -3.23 7.13 -14.48
CA PRO A 61 -4.21 6.83 -15.54
C PRO A 61 -4.19 7.81 -16.72
N PHE A 62 -3.72 9.05 -16.52
CA PHE A 62 -3.60 10.05 -17.60
C PHE A 62 -2.53 9.72 -18.66
N LEU A 63 -1.57 8.87 -18.34
CA LEU A 63 -0.61 8.39 -19.36
C LEU A 63 -1.28 7.42 -20.34
N PHE A 64 -2.39 6.79 -19.95
CA PHE A 64 -3.20 5.94 -20.81
C PHE A 64 -3.96 6.72 -21.89
N GLU A 65 -4.40 7.95 -21.60
CA GLU A 65 -5.16 8.76 -22.57
C GLU A 65 -4.29 9.34 -23.71
N GLN A 66 -2.97 9.39 -23.52
CA GLN A 66 -2.05 9.98 -24.52
C GLN A 66 -1.31 8.95 -25.39
N GLN A 67 -1.35 7.68 -25.04
CA GLN A 67 -0.77 6.62 -25.83
C GLN A 67 -1.88 5.60 -26.16
N GLU A 68 -2.20 5.46 -27.44
CA GLU A 68 -3.04 4.38 -28.00
C GLU A 68 -2.37 2.99 -27.85
N THR A 69 -1.50 2.82 -26.90
CA THR A 69 -0.96 1.52 -26.53
C THR A 69 -1.94 0.88 -25.57
N VAL A 70 -2.72 -0.04 -26.10
CA VAL A 70 -3.37 -1.11 -25.36
C VAL A 70 -2.25 -1.81 -24.58
N VAL A 71 -1.96 -1.32 -23.36
CA VAL A 71 -1.26 -2.15 -22.38
C VAL A 71 -2.26 -3.28 -22.15
N GLU A 72 -1.96 -4.43 -22.72
CA GLU A 72 -2.83 -5.56 -22.67
C GLU A 72 -3.22 -5.80 -21.22
N ASP A 73 -4.51 -5.87 -20.93
CA ASP A 73 -5.05 -6.29 -19.62
C ASP A 73 -4.32 -7.53 -19.06
N SER A 74 -3.75 -8.33 -19.96
CA SER A 74 -2.90 -9.48 -19.69
C SER A 74 -1.60 -9.14 -18.94
N MET A 75 -0.94 -8.02 -19.22
CA MET A 75 0.34 -7.70 -18.59
C MET A 75 0.14 -7.07 -17.21
N GLU A 76 -0.86 -6.20 -17.01
CA GLU A 76 -1.23 -5.69 -15.69
C GLU A 76 -1.60 -6.85 -14.75
N GLU A 77 -2.39 -7.78 -15.22
CA GLU A 77 -2.78 -8.96 -14.45
C GLU A 77 -1.56 -9.86 -14.15
N THR A 78 -0.64 -10.02 -15.09
CA THR A 78 0.59 -10.79 -14.88
C THR A 78 1.45 -10.17 -13.77
N ILE A 79 1.64 -8.85 -13.80
CA ILE A 79 2.39 -8.14 -12.75
C ILE A 79 1.69 -8.25 -11.41
N PHE A 80 0.36 -8.11 -11.39
CA PHE A 80 -0.41 -8.31 -10.16
C PHE A 80 -0.19 -9.71 -9.58
N GLN A 81 -0.31 -10.76 -10.38
CA GLN A 81 -0.11 -12.14 -9.93
C GLN A 81 1.30 -12.39 -9.40
N LEU A 82 2.33 -11.84 -10.06
CA LEU A 82 3.71 -11.93 -9.59
C LEU A 82 3.90 -11.21 -8.23
N GLN A 83 3.30 -10.04 -8.06
CA GLN A 83 3.33 -9.32 -6.77
C GLN A 83 2.64 -10.12 -5.66
N GLN A 84 1.48 -10.73 -5.97
CA GLN A 84 0.77 -11.58 -5.00
C GLN A 84 1.61 -12.80 -4.59
N GLU A 85 2.30 -13.41 -5.55
CA GLU A 85 3.18 -14.55 -5.28
C GLU A 85 4.38 -14.15 -4.41
N VAL A 86 5.03 -13.02 -4.71
CA VAL A 86 6.12 -12.47 -3.90
C VAL A 86 5.67 -12.21 -2.45
N ILE A 87 4.51 -11.56 -2.27
CA ILE A 87 3.94 -11.28 -0.95
C ILE A 87 3.75 -12.58 -0.15
N ARG A 88 3.16 -13.61 -0.77
CA ARG A 88 2.95 -14.92 -0.12
C ARG A 88 4.26 -15.58 0.30
N GLN A 89 5.26 -15.58 -0.58
CA GLN A 89 6.54 -16.22 -0.28
C GLN A 89 7.36 -15.49 0.78
N ILE A 90 7.25 -14.16 0.86
CA ILE A 90 7.83 -13.40 1.97
C ILE A 90 7.16 -13.82 3.28
N ALA A 91 5.82 -13.86 3.30
CA ALA A 91 5.06 -14.20 4.49
C ALA A 91 5.28 -15.64 5.00
N GLU A 92 5.66 -16.56 4.13
CA GLU A 92 6.08 -17.91 4.55
C GLU A 92 7.41 -17.89 5.34
N LYS A 93 8.31 -16.99 4.99
CA LYS A 93 9.66 -16.93 5.55
C LYS A 93 9.75 -16.07 6.81
N GLU A 94 9.10 -14.90 6.80
CA GLU A 94 9.26 -13.91 7.86
C GLU A 94 7.98 -13.14 8.16
N ASP A 95 7.93 -12.49 9.31
CA ASP A 95 6.89 -11.52 9.66
C ASP A 95 7.25 -10.17 9.04
N ALA A 96 6.29 -9.49 8.42
CA ALA A 96 6.57 -8.27 7.67
C ALA A 96 5.43 -7.24 7.76
N VAL A 97 5.79 -6.00 7.44
CA VAL A 97 4.90 -4.88 7.18
C VAL A 97 4.84 -4.64 5.67
N PHE A 98 3.67 -4.82 5.07
CA PHE A 98 3.42 -4.58 3.66
C PHE A 98 2.60 -3.29 3.47
N VAL A 99 2.98 -2.45 2.52
CA VAL A 99 2.31 -1.18 2.27
C VAL A 99 1.68 -1.16 0.88
N GLY A 100 0.36 -1.32 0.82
CA GLY A 100 -0.41 -1.35 -0.43
C GLY A 100 -0.42 -2.71 -1.14
N ARG A 101 -0.56 -2.68 -2.48
CA ARG A 101 -0.50 -3.86 -3.40
C ARG A 101 -1.50 -4.97 -3.11
N CYS A 102 -2.63 -4.63 -2.49
CA CYS A 102 -3.64 -5.62 -2.07
C CYS A 102 -3.06 -6.75 -1.21
N ALA A 103 -1.99 -6.45 -0.44
CA ALA A 103 -1.32 -7.44 0.39
C ALA A 103 -2.25 -8.06 1.45
N ASP A 104 -3.22 -7.30 1.95
CA ASP A 104 -4.25 -7.78 2.87
C ASP A 104 -5.08 -8.91 2.25
N GLU A 105 -5.44 -8.79 0.98
CA GLU A 105 -6.20 -9.79 0.24
C GLU A 105 -5.34 -11.02 -0.09
N ALA A 106 -4.11 -10.81 -0.60
CA ALA A 106 -3.17 -11.89 -0.90
C ALA A 106 -2.92 -12.80 0.30
N LEU A 107 -2.63 -12.17 1.44
CA LEU A 107 -2.27 -12.88 2.66
C LEU A 107 -3.46 -13.59 3.29
N ARG A 108 -4.64 -12.96 3.31
CA ARG A 108 -5.88 -13.59 3.81
C ARG A 108 -6.28 -14.79 2.96
N LYS A 109 -6.21 -14.69 1.62
CA LYS A 109 -6.47 -15.82 0.71
C LYS A 109 -5.48 -16.97 0.90
N ALA A 110 -4.24 -16.67 1.26
CA ALA A 110 -3.23 -17.66 1.59
C ALA A 110 -3.35 -18.24 3.02
N GLY A 111 -4.33 -17.81 3.81
CA GLY A 111 -4.56 -18.30 5.18
C GLY A 111 -3.67 -17.69 6.25
N HIS A 112 -2.92 -16.64 5.93
CA HIS A 112 -2.11 -15.92 6.93
C HIS A 112 -2.99 -15.07 7.85
N ARG A 113 -2.54 -14.90 9.10
CA ARG A 113 -3.12 -13.93 10.03
C ARG A 113 -2.64 -12.54 9.66
N VAL A 114 -3.58 -11.63 9.44
CA VAL A 114 -3.30 -10.28 8.96
C VAL A 114 -3.92 -9.25 9.90
N LEU A 115 -3.14 -8.28 10.33
CA LEU A 115 -3.62 -7.03 10.90
C LEU A 115 -3.65 -5.99 9.79
N SER A 116 -4.82 -5.77 9.22
CA SER A 116 -5.02 -4.79 8.13
C SER A 116 -5.39 -3.42 8.69
N ILE A 117 -4.69 -2.40 8.21
CA ILE A 117 -4.79 -1.03 8.72
C ILE A 117 -5.04 -0.10 7.55
N PHE A 118 -5.89 0.92 7.74
CA PHE A 118 -6.01 2.02 6.79
C PHE A 118 -5.70 3.36 7.44
N ILE A 119 -4.87 4.17 6.77
CA ILE A 119 -4.46 5.50 7.23
C ILE A 119 -5.03 6.56 6.30
N SER A 120 -5.86 7.42 6.86
CA SER A 120 -6.52 8.54 6.17
C SER A 120 -6.12 9.89 6.76
N ALA A 121 -6.43 10.97 6.04
CA ALA A 121 -6.49 12.32 6.56
C ALA A 121 -7.36 13.20 5.64
N PRO A 122 -7.91 14.34 6.13
CA PRO A 122 -8.61 15.31 5.29
C PRO A 122 -7.72 15.82 4.15
N LEU A 123 -8.31 15.98 2.96
CA LEU A 123 -7.60 16.37 1.74
C LEU A 123 -6.73 17.63 1.92
N PRO A 124 -7.18 18.73 2.57
CA PRO A 124 -6.34 19.91 2.76
C PRO A 124 -5.04 19.64 3.55
N GLN A 125 -5.10 18.77 4.54
CA GLN A 125 -3.92 18.41 5.35
C GLN A 125 -2.95 17.54 4.57
N ARG A 126 -3.48 16.64 3.71
CA ARG A 126 -2.67 15.78 2.84
C ARG A 126 -1.95 16.61 1.77
N ILE A 127 -2.64 17.57 1.14
CA ILE A 127 -2.06 18.53 0.20
C ILE A 127 -0.95 19.33 0.89
N ALA A 128 -1.22 19.95 2.05
CA ALA A 128 -0.22 20.73 2.78
C ALA A 128 1.02 19.91 3.15
N ARG A 129 0.85 18.64 3.55
CA ARG A 129 1.96 17.73 3.83
C ARG A 129 2.74 17.38 2.57
N THR A 130 2.05 17.12 1.46
CA THR A 130 2.67 16.82 0.16
C THR A 130 3.50 18.00 -0.34
N CYS A 131 2.95 19.23 -0.34
CA CYS A 131 3.69 20.41 -0.76
C CYS A 131 4.97 20.63 0.06
N ARG A 132 4.88 20.46 1.39
CA ARG A 132 6.04 20.59 2.26
C ARG A 132 7.14 19.55 1.99
N LEU A 133 6.76 18.34 1.58
CA LEU A 133 7.71 17.26 1.32
C LEU A 133 8.27 17.29 -0.10
N GLN A 134 7.47 17.70 -1.08
CA GLN A 134 7.85 17.69 -2.49
C GLN A 134 8.42 19.02 -2.98
N GLY A 135 8.11 20.14 -2.30
CA GLY A 135 8.57 21.47 -2.70
C GLY A 135 7.94 21.99 -3.99
N ILE A 136 6.76 21.49 -4.36
CA ILE A 136 5.99 21.90 -5.56
C ILE A 136 4.80 22.78 -5.19
N SER A 137 4.16 23.41 -6.20
CA SER A 137 3.02 24.31 -5.98
C SER A 137 1.82 23.60 -5.34
N LYS A 138 0.88 24.39 -4.80
CA LYS A 138 -0.35 23.83 -4.20
C LYS A 138 -1.20 23.11 -5.22
N GLU A 139 -1.33 23.68 -6.41
CA GLU A 139 -2.11 23.14 -7.52
C GLU A 139 -1.53 21.79 -8.00
N GLU A 140 -0.21 21.71 -8.11
CA GLU A 140 0.48 20.45 -8.43
C GLU A 140 0.30 19.39 -7.33
N CYS A 141 0.37 19.81 -6.05
CA CYS A 141 0.13 18.92 -4.91
C CYS A 141 -1.30 18.36 -4.90
N GLU A 142 -2.28 19.19 -5.22
CA GLU A 142 -3.70 18.80 -5.27
C GLU A 142 -3.92 17.77 -6.37
N THR A 143 -3.49 18.08 -7.59
CA THR A 143 -3.55 17.18 -8.74
C THR A 143 -2.84 15.84 -8.45
N LEU A 144 -1.63 15.89 -7.90
CA LEU A 144 -0.87 14.70 -7.55
C LEU A 144 -1.60 13.83 -6.50
N THR A 145 -2.17 14.49 -5.47
CA THR A 145 -2.85 13.78 -4.38
C THR A 145 -4.11 13.07 -4.89
N GLU A 146 -4.92 13.74 -5.68
CA GLU A 146 -6.14 13.17 -6.26
C GLU A 146 -5.83 12.02 -7.23
N ARG A 147 -4.85 12.22 -8.10
CA ARG A 147 -4.40 11.21 -9.06
C ARG A 147 -3.92 9.94 -8.37
N LYS A 148 -3.03 10.07 -7.37
CA LYS A 148 -2.50 8.91 -6.62
C LYS A 148 -3.59 8.16 -5.87
N ASP A 149 -4.56 8.85 -5.29
CA ASP A 149 -5.67 8.20 -4.60
C ASP A 149 -6.64 7.52 -5.58
N SER A 150 -6.93 8.14 -6.72
CA SER A 150 -7.77 7.55 -7.77
C SER A 150 -7.16 6.24 -8.29
N SER A 151 -5.86 6.23 -8.58
CA SER A 151 -5.14 5.02 -8.99
C SER A 151 -5.19 3.93 -7.93
N ARG A 152 -4.89 4.25 -6.67
CA ARG A 152 -4.93 3.27 -5.57
C ARG A 152 -6.30 2.67 -5.38
N LYS A 153 -7.33 3.52 -5.48
CA LYS A 153 -8.73 3.10 -5.39
C LYS A 153 -9.08 2.15 -6.52
N ALA A 154 -8.80 2.53 -7.78
CA ALA A 154 -9.09 1.72 -8.96
C ALA A 154 -8.40 0.37 -8.88
N TYR A 155 -7.10 0.35 -8.56
CA TYR A 155 -6.31 -0.86 -8.40
C TYR A 155 -6.86 -1.79 -7.31
N TYR A 156 -7.13 -1.25 -6.11
CA TYR A 156 -7.65 -2.05 -5.00
C TYR A 156 -9.05 -2.62 -5.31
N GLU A 157 -9.96 -1.79 -5.83
CA GLU A 157 -11.33 -2.20 -6.14
C GLU A 157 -11.37 -3.22 -7.29
N LYS A 158 -10.53 -3.07 -8.33
CA LYS A 158 -10.39 -4.03 -9.44
C LYS A 158 -9.98 -5.42 -8.94
N HIS A 159 -8.93 -5.50 -8.12
CA HIS A 159 -8.32 -6.76 -7.74
C HIS A 159 -8.92 -7.43 -6.50
N THR A 160 -9.64 -6.68 -5.65
CA THR A 160 -10.24 -7.24 -4.42
C THR A 160 -11.76 -7.32 -4.47
N GLY A 161 -12.42 -6.57 -5.36
CA GLY A 161 -13.88 -6.40 -5.37
C GLY A 161 -14.43 -5.62 -4.17
N ARG A 162 -13.55 -5.13 -3.27
CA ARG A 162 -13.93 -4.36 -2.07
C ARG A 162 -13.70 -2.87 -2.27
N LYS A 163 -14.47 -2.05 -1.57
CA LYS A 163 -14.33 -0.58 -1.61
C LYS A 163 -13.08 -0.13 -0.87
N TRP A 164 -12.23 0.65 -1.54
CA TRP A 164 -11.01 1.19 -0.96
C TRP A 164 -11.29 2.26 0.09
N GLY A 165 -10.60 2.21 1.23
CA GLY A 165 -10.68 3.23 2.28
C GLY A 165 -11.99 3.24 3.07
N VAL A 166 -12.83 2.22 2.93
CA VAL A 166 -14.04 2.04 3.75
C VAL A 166 -13.64 1.34 5.06
N PRO A 167 -13.91 1.95 6.23
CA PRO A 167 -13.42 1.46 7.53
C PRO A 167 -13.71 -0.01 7.81
N GLU A 168 -14.87 -0.49 7.40
CA GLU A 168 -15.34 -1.87 7.63
C GLU A 168 -14.49 -2.93 6.93
N ASN A 169 -13.67 -2.53 5.96
CA ASN A 169 -12.77 -3.43 5.23
C ASN A 169 -11.43 -3.67 5.95
N TYR A 170 -11.17 -2.95 7.04
CA TYR A 170 -9.89 -2.98 7.76
C TYR A 170 -10.09 -3.29 9.24
N ASP A 171 -9.10 -3.93 9.86
CA ASP A 171 -9.14 -4.22 11.30
C ASP A 171 -8.94 -2.95 12.13
N LEU A 172 -8.16 -1.99 11.61
CA LEU A 172 -7.94 -0.68 12.23
C LEU A 172 -8.02 0.42 11.16
N TYR A 173 -8.65 1.52 11.53
CA TYR A 173 -8.79 2.70 10.66
C TYR A 173 -8.43 3.96 11.45
N TYR A 174 -7.46 4.75 10.95
CA TYR A 174 -7.03 5.98 11.61
C TYR A 174 -7.10 7.19 10.68
N ASP A 175 -7.57 8.29 11.25
CA ASP A 175 -7.49 9.62 10.67
C ASP A 175 -6.37 10.39 11.39
N THR A 176 -5.27 10.68 10.68
CA THR A 176 -4.11 11.38 11.26
C THR A 176 -4.34 12.86 11.53
N SER A 177 -5.53 13.39 11.27
CA SER A 177 -5.95 14.70 11.75
C SER A 177 -6.52 14.68 13.16
N LYS A 178 -7.03 13.51 13.57
CA LYS A 178 -7.70 13.31 14.87
C LYS A 178 -6.82 12.60 15.89
N ASN A 179 -5.84 11.84 15.40
CA ASN A 179 -4.98 11.02 16.25
C ASN A 179 -3.52 11.37 15.98
N ASP A 180 -2.77 11.58 17.06
CA ASP A 180 -1.31 11.74 16.97
C ASP A 180 -0.67 10.45 16.42
N ILE A 181 0.36 10.59 15.59
CA ILE A 181 1.08 9.45 14.99
C ILE A 181 1.67 8.54 16.07
N ALA A 182 2.17 9.10 17.17
CA ALA A 182 2.72 8.30 18.27
C ALA A 182 1.62 7.45 18.93
N TYR A 183 0.42 8.01 19.14
CA TYR A 183 -0.73 7.25 19.63
C TYR A 183 -1.10 6.11 18.67
N ILE A 184 -1.21 6.40 17.37
CA ILE A 184 -1.54 5.40 16.34
C ILE A 184 -0.54 4.23 16.39
N ILE A 185 0.76 4.53 16.45
CA ILE A 185 1.82 3.51 16.50
C ILE A 185 1.68 2.63 17.76
N VAL A 186 1.46 3.24 18.91
CA VAL A 186 1.31 2.51 20.18
C VAL A 186 0.09 1.59 20.15
N ASP A 187 -1.03 2.07 19.62
CA ASP A 187 -2.27 1.30 19.54
C ASP A 187 -2.15 0.11 18.56
N ILE A 188 -1.53 0.34 17.40
CA ILE A 188 -1.24 -0.74 16.44
C ILE A 188 -0.32 -1.80 17.07
N ILE A 189 0.75 -1.40 17.76
CA ILE A 189 1.68 -2.32 18.43
C ILE A 189 0.95 -3.15 19.49
N LYS A 190 0.07 -2.53 20.26
CA LYS A 190 -0.75 -3.23 21.28
C LYS A 190 -1.63 -4.30 20.62
N LYS A 191 -2.34 -3.94 19.54
CA LYS A 191 -3.20 -4.86 18.79
C LYS A 191 -2.41 -6.00 18.17
N TYR A 192 -1.27 -5.69 17.54
CA TYR A 192 -0.36 -6.69 16.96
C TYR A 192 0.09 -7.71 18.01
N LYS A 193 0.58 -7.24 19.18
CA LYS A 193 1.02 -8.12 20.27
C LYS A 193 -0.10 -8.99 20.81
N GLN A 194 -1.31 -8.45 20.93
CA GLN A 194 -2.49 -9.22 21.32
C GLN A 194 -2.72 -10.36 20.33
N MET A 195 -2.74 -10.05 19.02
CA MET A 195 -2.95 -11.08 17.99
C MET A 195 -1.84 -12.15 17.97
N CYS A 196 -0.60 -11.79 18.27
CA CYS A 196 0.51 -12.76 18.37
C CYS A 196 0.37 -13.71 19.57
N SER A 197 -0.40 -13.33 20.59
CA SER A 197 -0.60 -14.11 21.82
C SER A 197 -1.79 -15.07 21.74
N GLU A 198 -2.72 -14.83 20.85
CA GLU A 198 -3.88 -15.70 20.53
C GLU A 198 -3.46 -16.88 19.63
#